data_07b64c93b71e16929898c5258209dd8c
#
_entry.id   07b64c93b71e16929898c5258209dd8c
#
_cell.length_a   1.000
_cell.length_b   1.000
_cell.length_c   1.000
_cell.angle_alpha   90.00
_cell.angle_beta   90.00
_cell.angle_gamma   90.00
#
_symmetry.space_group_name_H-M   'P 1'
#
loop_
_entity.id
_entity.type
_entity.pdbx_description
1 polymer ?
#
loop_
_entity_poly.entity_id
_entity_poly.type
_entity_poly.pdbx_seq_one_letter_code
_entity_poly.pdbx_strand_id
1 'polypeptide(L)'
;MSTFNNVKIKKEANIYFDGKVTSRSLEFEDGSVKSLGIMLPGEYTFNTADAEIMDMYSGEFEVKLPGSDSFEAMTAPCVFNVGANTSFDIIAKTVVDYCCSYIK
;
A
#
# COMPACT_ATOMS: atom_id res chain seq x y z
N MET A 1 16.51 8.43 9.06
CA MET A 1 15.49 7.41 8.78
C MET A 1 14.45 7.39 9.87
N SER A 2 13.21 7.20 9.52
CA SER A 2 12.13 7.06 10.51
C SER A 2 11.92 5.59 10.85
N THR A 3 11.37 5.35 12.03
CA THR A 3 11.11 3.99 12.51
C THR A 3 9.74 3.92 13.15
N PHE A 4 9.15 2.73 13.12
CA PHE A 4 8.04 2.39 14.00
C PHE A 4 8.65 1.70 15.22
N ASN A 5 8.22 2.13 16.42
CA ASN A 5 8.72 1.56 17.67
C ASN A 5 7.63 0.75 18.35
N ASN A 6 8.03 -0.28 19.09
CA ASN A 6 7.13 -1.08 19.94
C ASN A 6 5.98 -1.68 19.14
N VAL A 7 6.31 -2.29 17.99
CA VAL A 7 5.31 -2.95 17.14
C VAL A 7 5.54 -4.44 17.13
N LYS A 8 4.44 -5.18 16.93
CA LYS A 8 4.52 -6.60 16.64
C LYS A 8 4.53 -6.76 15.14
N ILE A 9 5.44 -7.58 14.63
CA ILE A 9 5.51 -7.87 13.20
C ILE A 9 5.24 -9.35 12.98
N LYS A 10 4.37 -9.65 12.03
CA LYS A 10 4.17 -11.04 11.62
C LYS A 10 5.36 -11.50 10.80
N LYS A 11 5.89 -12.67 11.13
CA LYS A 11 7.09 -13.18 10.48
C LYS A 11 6.87 -13.51 9.02
N GLU A 12 5.70 -14.07 8.69
CA GLU A 12 5.38 -14.48 7.34
C GLU A 12 4.87 -13.31 6.53
N ALA A 13 5.37 -13.17 5.31
CA ALA A 13 4.95 -12.12 4.41
C ALA A 13 3.58 -12.42 3.82
N ASN A 14 2.83 -11.36 3.52
CA ASN A 14 1.66 -11.43 2.64
C ASN A 14 2.20 -11.38 1.22
N ILE A 15 1.82 -12.35 0.40
CA ILE A 15 2.36 -12.48 -0.96
C ILE A 15 1.21 -12.38 -1.95
N TYR A 16 1.30 -11.43 -2.87
CA TYR A 16 0.30 -11.17 -3.89
C TYR A 16 0.94 -11.19 -5.27
N PHE A 17 0.14 -11.51 -6.29
CA PHE A 17 0.57 -11.43 -7.71
C PHE A 17 1.87 -12.20 -7.95
N ASP A 18 1.91 -13.46 -7.48
CA ASP A 18 3.06 -14.35 -7.67
C ASP A 18 4.37 -13.78 -7.13
N GLY A 19 4.30 -13.03 -6.02
CA GLY A 19 5.47 -12.48 -5.38
C GLY A 19 5.89 -11.10 -5.87
N LYS A 20 5.18 -10.53 -6.84
CA LYS A 20 5.50 -9.18 -7.34
C LYS A 20 5.14 -8.09 -6.34
N VAL A 21 4.19 -8.37 -5.44
CA VAL A 21 3.84 -7.48 -4.35
C VAL A 21 3.91 -8.27 -3.05
N THR A 22 4.64 -7.76 -2.08
CA THR A 22 4.75 -8.39 -0.76
C THR A 22 4.60 -7.35 0.32
N SER A 23 4.13 -7.78 1.49
CA SER A 23 4.07 -6.90 2.65
C SER A 23 4.17 -7.72 3.92
N ARG A 24 4.53 -7.07 5.02
CA ARG A 24 4.46 -7.66 6.35
C ARG A 24 3.58 -6.81 7.24
N SER A 25 2.71 -7.49 7.98
CA SER A 25 1.72 -6.84 8.84
C SER A 25 2.35 -6.44 10.17
N LEU A 26 2.06 -5.22 10.59
CA LEU A 26 2.49 -4.65 11.86
C LEU A 26 1.26 -4.37 12.72
N GLU A 27 1.36 -4.68 14.01
CA GLU A 27 0.32 -4.34 14.97
C GLU A 27 0.91 -3.40 16.02
N PHE A 28 0.24 -2.28 16.22
CA PHE A 28 0.64 -1.25 17.17
C PHE A 28 0.00 -1.49 18.54
N GLU A 29 0.53 -0.83 19.57
CA GLU A 29 0.04 -1.00 20.94
C GLU A 29 -1.42 -0.60 21.11
N ASP A 30 -1.90 0.35 20.31
CA ASP A 30 -3.29 0.80 20.33
C ASP A 30 -4.24 -0.11 19.55
N GLY A 31 -3.74 -1.21 18.99
CA GLY A 31 -4.53 -2.14 18.20
C GLY A 31 -4.63 -1.81 16.73
N SER A 32 -4.09 -0.67 16.28
CA SER A 32 -4.09 -0.34 14.87
C SER A 32 -3.14 -1.25 14.10
N VAL A 33 -3.42 -1.42 12.80
CA VAL A 33 -2.67 -2.33 11.93
C VAL A 33 -2.21 -1.57 10.70
N LYS A 34 -0.96 -1.80 10.33
CA LYS A 34 -0.39 -1.32 9.06
C LYS A 34 0.36 -2.46 8.40
N SER A 35 0.70 -2.29 7.14
CA SER A 35 1.61 -3.20 6.46
C SER A 35 2.69 -2.41 5.73
N LEU A 36 3.91 -2.94 5.74
CA LEU A 36 5.04 -2.38 5.01
C LEU A 36 5.37 -3.31 3.86
N GLY A 37 5.45 -2.77 2.66
CA GLY A 37 5.62 -3.62 1.51
C GLY A 37 6.41 -3.02 0.36
N ILE A 38 6.61 -3.88 -0.62
CA ILE A 38 7.29 -3.56 -1.87
C ILE A 38 6.42 -4.03 -3.03
N MET A 39 6.30 -3.19 -4.05
CA MET A 39 5.72 -3.55 -5.34
C MET A 39 6.81 -3.52 -6.39
N LEU A 40 6.94 -4.60 -7.13
CA LEU A 40 7.81 -4.62 -8.32
C LEU A 40 7.09 -3.92 -9.48
N PRO A 41 7.82 -3.47 -10.52
CA PRO A 41 7.15 -2.88 -11.67
C PRO A 41 6.08 -3.80 -12.25
N GLY A 42 4.91 -3.24 -12.52
CA GLY A 42 3.77 -4.00 -13.02
C GLY A 42 2.46 -3.27 -12.77
N GLU A 43 1.38 -3.87 -13.23
CA GLU A 43 0.02 -3.33 -13.06
C GLU A 43 -0.77 -4.23 -12.13
N TYR A 44 -1.42 -3.63 -11.13
CA TYR A 44 -2.12 -4.37 -10.08
C TYR A 44 -3.47 -3.75 -9.75
N THR A 45 -4.45 -4.61 -9.41
CA THR A 45 -5.74 -4.18 -8.88
C THR A 45 -5.84 -4.68 -7.43
N PHE A 46 -6.12 -3.77 -6.51
CA PHE A 46 -6.31 -4.09 -5.10
C PHE A 46 -7.74 -3.81 -4.68
N ASN A 47 -8.29 -4.73 -3.90
CA ASN A 47 -9.61 -4.58 -3.30
C ASN A 47 -9.46 -4.15 -1.85
N THR A 48 -10.33 -3.25 -1.39
CA THR A 48 -10.32 -2.81 0.00
C THR A 48 -11.55 -3.34 0.74
N ALA A 49 -11.34 -3.80 1.97
CA ALA A 49 -12.42 -4.05 2.93
C ALA A 49 -12.55 -2.83 3.83
N ASP A 50 -11.49 -2.48 4.54
CA ASP A 50 -11.41 -1.23 5.30
C ASP A 50 -10.88 -0.11 4.42
N ALA A 51 -11.16 1.14 4.79
CA ALA A 51 -10.50 2.28 4.15
C ALA A 51 -9.00 2.20 4.41
N GLU A 52 -8.21 2.73 3.47
CA GLU A 52 -6.75 2.63 3.52
C GLU A 52 -6.11 3.99 3.29
N ILE A 53 -5.02 4.23 4.01
CA ILE A 53 -4.12 5.35 3.73
C ILE A 53 -2.85 4.74 3.15
N MET A 54 -2.55 5.07 1.90
CA MET A 54 -1.37 4.57 1.20
C MET A 54 -0.28 5.63 1.28
N ASP A 55 0.75 5.33 2.08
CA ASP A 55 1.90 6.20 2.27
C ASP A 55 3.04 5.65 1.42
N MET A 56 3.33 6.34 0.32
CA MET A 56 4.28 5.90 -0.68
C MET A 56 5.63 6.54 -0.40
N TYR A 57 6.61 5.74 -0.04
CA TYR A 57 7.92 6.22 0.41
C TYR A 57 8.89 6.47 -0.73
N SER A 58 8.90 5.59 -1.73
CA SER A 58 9.77 5.77 -2.90
C SER A 58 9.15 5.10 -4.12
N GLY A 59 9.54 5.57 -5.31
CA GLY A 59 9.11 5.01 -6.57
C GLY A 59 8.25 5.95 -7.39
N GLU A 60 8.05 5.58 -8.65
CA GLU A 60 7.16 6.28 -9.58
C GLU A 60 6.03 5.33 -9.97
N PHE A 61 4.80 5.85 -9.99
CA PHE A 61 3.64 5.02 -10.25
C PHE A 61 2.48 5.88 -10.77
N GLU A 62 1.47 5.18 -11.30
CA GLU A 62 0.19 5.79 -11.67
C GLU A 62 -0.90 5.08 -10.89
N VAL A 63 -1.91 5.82 -10.43
CA VAL A 63 -3.03 5.26 -9.69
C VAL A 63 -4.34 5.71 -10.30
N LYS A 64 -5.27 4.75 -10.41
CA LYS A 64 -6.65 5.04 -10.79
C LYS A 64 -7.52 4.76 -9.57
N LEU A 65 -8.00 5.85 -8.94
CA LEU A 65 -8.81 5.78 -7.73
C LEU A 65 -10.25 5.39 -8.05
N PRO A 66 -10.99 4.87 -7.07
CA PRO A 66 -12.39 4.52 -7.27
C PRO A 66 -13.20 5.72 -7.80
N GLY A 67 -14.01 5.47 -8.83
CA GLY A 67 -14.80 6.51 -9.45
C GLY A 67 -14.07 7.37 -10.47
N SER A 68 -12.77 7.16 -10.63
CA SER A 68 -12.00 7.87 -11.65
C SER A 68 -11.92 7.04 -12.94
N ASP A 69 -11.95 7.72 -14.08
CA ASP A 69 -11.86 7.08 -15.39
C ASP A 69 -10.43 7.06 -15.93
N SER A 70 -9.47 7.66 -15.21
CA SER A 70 -8.11 7.80 -15.71
C SER A 70 -7.10 7.60 -14.59
N PHE A 71 -5.87 7.21 -14.99
CA PHE A 71 -4.74 7.11 -14.10
C PHE A 71 -4.13 8.49 -13.85
N GLU A 72 -3.67 8.70 -12.61
CA GLU A 72 -2.96 9.90 -12.22
C GLU A 72 -1.52 9.52 -11.90
N ALA A 73 -0.57 10.18 -12.56
CA ALA A 73 0.86 9.93 -12.33
C ALA A 73 1.29 10.56 -11.01
N MET A 74 2.02 9.81 -10.22
CA MET A 74 2.54 10.27 -8.93
C MET A 74 3.99 9.87 -8.75
N THR A 75 4.72 10.69 -8.01
CA THR A 75 6.10 10.40 -7.63
C THR A 75 6.20 10.46 -6.10
N ALA A 76 6.70 9.40 -5.50
CA ALA A 76 6.89 9.35 -4.05
C ALA A 76 8.05 10.28 -3.62
N PRO A 77 8.02 10.82 -2.38
CA PRO A 77 7.06 10.51 -1.33
C PRO A 77 5.72 11.22 -1.53
N CYS A 78 4.64 10.50 -1.30
CA CYS A 78 3.28 11.05 -1.38
C CYS A 78 2.32 10.13 -0.62
N VAL A 79 1.09 10.62 -0.42
CA VAL A 79 0.05 9.87 0.29
C VAL A 79 -1.24 9.96 -0.51
N PHE A 80 -1.97 8.85 -0.62
CA PHE A 80 -3.33 8.89 -1.13
C PHE A 80 -4.23 7.98 -0.29
N ASN A 81 -5.53 8.28 -0.32
CA ASN A 81 -6.52 7.56 0.48
C ASN A 81 -7.46 6.78 -0.43
N VAL A 82 -7.89 5.60 0.04
CA VAL A 82 -8.86 4.77 -0.67
C VAL A 82 -9.98 4.42 0.30
N GLY A 83 -11.22 4.53 -0.15
CA GLY A 83 -12.37 4.21 0.68
C GLY A 83 -12.53 2.72 0.94
N ALA A 84 -13.44 2.38 1.87
CA ALA A 84 -13.75 0.99 2.19
C ALA A 84 -14.62 0.35 1.10
N ASN A 85 -14.53 -0.98 0.99
CA ASN A 85 -15.40 -1.79 0.13
C ASN A 85 -15.35 -1.37 -1.34
N THR A 86 -14.17 -1.12 -1.86
CA THR A 86 -13.97 -0.69 -3.24
C THR A 86 -12.68 -1.28 -3.79
N SER A 87 -12.23 -0.76 -4.93
CA SER A 87 -10.98 -1.19 -5.53
C SER A 87 -10.27 -0.02 -6.18
N PHE A 88 -8.97 -0.16 -6.38
CA PHE A 88 -8.17 0.80 -7.12
C PHE A 88 -7.12 0.07 -7.94
N ASP A 89 -6.66 0.71 -9.00
CA ASP A 89 -5.62 0.16 -9.87
C ASP A 89 -4.35 0.98 -9.72
N ILE A 90 -3.20 0.31 -9.74
CA ILE A 90 -1.91 0.98 -9.66
C ILE A 90 -0.97 0.36 -10.68
N ILE A 91 -0.21 1.22 -11.37
CA ILE A 91 0.85 0.81 -12.27
C ILE A 91 2.16 1.28 -11.67
N ALA A 92 2.95 0.34 -11.16
CA ALA A 92 4.27 0.65 -10.63
C ALA A 92 5.25 0.74 -11.80
N LYS A 93 5.85 1.91 -11.99
CA LYS A 93 6.84 2.15 -13.04
C LYS A 93 8.21 1.68 -12.62
N THR A 94 8.53 1.87 -11.35
CA THR A 94 9.76 1.41 -10.71
C THR A 94 9.37 0.56 -9.51
N VAL A 95 10.35 0.05 -8.77
CA VAL A 95 10.08 -0.56 -7.47
C VAL A 95 9.46 0.49 -6.55
N VAL A 96 8.37 0.16 -5.91
CA VAL A 96 7.64 1.06 -5.01
C VAL A 96 7.74 0.55 -3.59
N ASP A 97 8.16 1.41 -2.67
CA ASP A 97 8.22 1.13 -1.24
C ASP A 97 7.06 1.86 -0.58
N TYR A 98 6.22 1.14 0.17
CA TYR A 98 4.98 1.72 0.68
C TYR A 98 4.60 1.19 2.05
N CYS A 99 3.73 1.97 2.71
CA CYS A 99 3.05 1.56 3.94
C CYS A 99 1.55 1.74 3.75
N CYS A 100 0.79 0.72 4.06
CA CYS A 100 -0.67 0.78 4.02
C CYS A 100 -1.19 0.81 5.45
N SER A 101 -1.99 1.84 5.78
CA SER A 101 -2.68 1.93 7.07
C SER A 101 -4.13 1.53 6.87
N TYR A 102 -4.64 0.62 7.71
CA TYR A 102 -6.00 0.14 7.63
C TYR A 102 -6.84 0.90 8.64
N ILE A 103 -7.86 1.61 8.15
CA ILE A 103 -8.71 2.47 8.98
C ILE A 103 -10.02 1.73 9.26
N LYS A 104 -10.17 1.27 10.48
CA LYS A 104 -11.33 0.49 10.90
C LYS A 104 -12.38 1.36 11.59
#